data_3afc8268707fdfc9cac2ad7d5212e018
#
_entry.id   3afc8268707fdfc9cac2ad7d5212e018
#
_cell.length_a   1.000
_cell.length_b   1.000
_cell.length_c   1.000
_cell.angle_alpha   90.00
_cell.angle_beta   90.00
_cell.angle_gamma   90.00
#
_symmetry.space_group_name_H-M   'P 1'
#
loop_
_entity.id
_entity.type
_entity.pdbx_description
1 polymer ?
#
loop_
_entity_poly.entity_id
_entity_poly.type
_entity_poly.pdbx_seq_one_letter_code
_entity_poly.pdbx_strand_id
1 'polypeptide(L)'
;MMKLVMGLGNPGNEYQNHRHNVGYMILDKVAKKLNVELDIKKKKTVFGRAKYGKIEYLLLKPQTFMNLSGEAALYMASFMKIAVDDIIVIYDDMNIPVGEFKLVIAKNDANDNDNDNEEKEGPIKHNGIKSIEESLKSNNFTRVGIGIGAPAEGQEIADFVLSPFTKDERKKIKDITDDVVDAICKVLFESNNKTSKKKYL
;
A
#
# COMPACT_ATOMS: atom_id res chain seq x y z
N MET A 1 -15.54 7.57 11.17
CA MET A 1 -14.51 7.74 10.11
C MET A 1 -14.24 6.35 9.56
N MET A 2 -14.25 6.20 8.24
CA MET A 2 -13.96 4.93 7.56
C MET A 2 -12.62 5.06 6.83
N LYS A 3 -11.69 4.12 7.05
CA LYS A 3 -10.39 4.11 6.37
C LYS A 3 -10.25 2.85 5.49
N LEU A 4 -9.41 2.92 4.46
CA LEU A 4 -9.11 1.83 3.56
C LEU A 4 -7.61 1.52 3.58
N VAL A 5 -7.24 0.28 3.85
CA VAL A 5 -5.88 -0.24 3.63
C VAL A 5 -5.93 -1.19 2.44
N MET A 6 -5.22 -0.87 1.38
CA MET A 6 -5.21 -1.62 0.14
C MET A 6 -3.82 -2.17 -0.13
N GLY A 7 -3.68 -3.49 -0.21
CA GLY A 7 -2.45 -4.12 -0.68
C GLY A 7 -2.53 -4.33 -2.19
N LEU A 8 -1.49 -3.96 -2.94
CA LEU A 8 -1.42 -4.20 -4.38
C LEU A 8 -0.84 -5.58 -4.70
N GLY A 9 -1.31 -6.16 -5.79
CA GLY A 9 -0.90 -7.46 -6.29
C GLY A 9 -1.79 -7.94 -7.43
N ASN A 10 -1.34 -8.95 -8.15
CA ASN A 10 -2.14 -9.65 -9.17
C ASN A 10 -2.87 -10.85 -8.54
N PRO A 11 -4.15 -11.08 -8.88
CA PRO A 11 -4.89 -12.25 -8.43
C PRO A 11 -4.38 -13.51 -9.15
N GLY A 12 -4.42 -14.63 -8.44
CA GLY A 12 -3.98 -15.94 -8.94
C GLY A 12 -2.86 -16.54 -8.08
N ASN A 13 -2.89 -17.88 -7.92
CA ASN A 13 -1.92 -18.59 -7.09
C ASN A 13 -0.51 -18.53 -7.68
N GLU A 14 -0.39 -18.40 -8.98
CA GLU A 14 0.87 -18.26 -9.72
C GLU A 14 1.65 -17.01 -9.34
N TYR A 15 0.94 -15.93 -8.93
CA TYR A 15 1.55 -14.64 -8.59
C TYR A 15 1.88 -14.49 -7.10
N GLN A 16 1.42 -15.41 -6.24
CA GLN A 16 1.45 -15.22 -4.78
C GLN A 16 2.84 -14.94 -4.19
N ASN A 17 3.90 -15.41 -4.85
CA ASN A 17 5.29 -15.25 -4.40
C ASN A 17 6.08 -14.22 -5.22
N HIS A 18 5.44 -13.53 -6.18
CA HIS A 18 6.10 -12.54 -7.01
C HIS A 18 6.36 -11.24 -6.26
N ARG A 19 7.42 -10.51 -6.64
CA ARG A 19 7.75 -9.20 -6.06
C ARG A 19 6.57 -8.24 -6.13
N HIS A 20 5.88 -8.23 -7.25
CA HIS A 20 4.69 -7.39 -7.48
C HIS A 20 3.51 -7.68 -6.55
N ASN A 21 3.55 -8.79 -5.81
CA ASN A 21 2.53 -9.19 -4.85
C ASN A 21 2.94 -8.91 -3.39
N VAL A 22 4.05 -8.21 -3.15
CA VAL A 22 4.48 -7.90 -1.77
C VAL A 22 3.42 -7.08 -1.02
N GLY A 23 2.68 -6.22 -1.71
CA GLY A 23 1.56 -5.49 -1.10
C GLY A 23 0.48 -6.42 -0.54
N TYR A 24 0.12 -7.49 -1.27
CA TYR A 24 -0.78 -8.54 -0.78
C TYR A 24 -0.20 -9.27 0.43
N MET A 25 1.10 -9.64 0.36
CA MET A 25 1.78 -10.36 1.43
C MET A 25 1.77 -9.57 2.74
N ILE A 26 2.06 -8.26 2.68
CA ILE A 26 2.04 -7.38 3.85
C ILE A 26 0.60 -7.19 4.36
N LEU A 27 -0.38 -6.99 3.46
CA LEU A 27 -1.78 -6.86 3.86
C LEU A 27 -2.29 -8.09 4.60
N ASP A 28 -1.87 -9.31 4.22
CA ASP A 28 -2.19 -10.53 4.94
C ASP A 28 -1.63 -10.53 6.37
N LYS A 29 -0.46 -9.93 6.58
CA LYS A 29 0.12 -9.77 7.92
C LYS A 29 -0.63 -8.73 8.75
N VAL A 30 -1.04 -7.62 8.12
CA VAL A 30 -1.93 -6.63 8.76
C VAL A 30 -3.26 -7.30 9.16
N ALA A 31 -3.88 -8.05 8.26
CA ALA A 31 -5.12 -8.76 8.52
C ALA A 31 -4.98 -9.75 9.69
N LYS A 32 -3.90 -10.54 9.70
CA LYS A 32 -3.60 -11.45 10.80
C LYS A 32 -3.41 -10.73 12.12
N LYS A 33 -2.63 -9.63 12.15
CA LYS A 33 -2.38 -8.85 13.36
C LYS A 33 -3.66 -8.25 13.93
N LEU A 34 -4.56 -7.78 13.05
CA LEU A 34 -5.83 -7.15 13.43
C LEU A 34 -6.99 -8.14 13.58
N ASN A 35 -6.72 -9.45 13.39
CA ASN A 35 -7.71 -10.52 13.43
C ASN A 35 -8.91 -10.25 12.50
N VAL A 36 -8.61 -9.85 11.26
CA VAL A 36 -9.61 -9.57 10.21
C VAL A 36 -9.51 -10.64 9.13
N GLU A 37 -10.62 -11.30 8.81
CA GLU A 37 -10.71 -12.23 7.70
C GLU A 37 -10.97 -11.48 6.38
N LEU A 38 -10.24 -11.85 5.31
CA LEU A 38 -10.41 -11.31 3.97
C LEU A 38 -11.29 -12.27 3.16
N ASP A 39 -12.58 -12.30 3.46
CA ASP A 39 -13.53 -13.28 2.95
C ASP A 39 -14.69 -12.68 2.13
N ILE A 40 -14.90 -11.36 2.22
CA ILE A 40 -15.98 -10.69 1.52
C ILE A 40 -15.57 -10.41 0.07
N LYS A 41 -16.27 -11.05 -0.87
CA LYS A 41 -16.06 -10.86 -2.32
C LYS A 41 -17.13 -9.94 -2.87
N LYS A 42 -16.73 -8.82 -3.48
CA LYS A 42 -17.66 -7.89 -4.12
C LYS A 42 -17.04 -7.26 -5.35
N LYS A 43 -17.68 -7.39 -6.52
CA LYS A 43 -17.10 -6.99 -7.79
C LYS A 43 -15.68 -7.56 -7.95
N LYS A 44 -14.73 -6.76 -8.35
CA LYS A 44 -13.32 -7.16 -8.51
C LYS A 44 -12.50 -6.88 -7.23
N THR A 45 -13.05 -7.20 -6.05
CA THR A 45 -12.37 -6.98 -4.75
C THR A 45 -12.59 -8.15 -3.79
N VAL A 46 -11.59 -8.45 -2.98
CA VAL A 46 -11.70 -9.27 -1.77
C VAL A 46 -11.30 -8.39 -0.59
N PHE A 47 -12.13 -8.34 0.43
CA PHE A 47 -11.85 -7.48 1.59
C PHE A 47 -12.40 -8.05 2.89
N GLY A 48 -11.86 -7.55 4.00
CA GLY A 48 -12.41 -7.69 5.34
C GLY A 48 -12.76 -6.34 5.92
N ARG A 49 -13.73 -6.30 6.83
CA ARG A 49 -14.17 -5.08 7.52
C ARG A 49 -14.08 -5.28 9.02
N ALA A 50 -13.55 -4.29 9.71
CA ALA A 50 -13.50 -4.27 11.16
C ALA A 50 -13.64 -2.86 11.73
N LYS A 51 -13.70 -2.79 13.07
CA LYS A 51 -13.83 -1.55 13.80
C LYS A 51 -12.89 -1.58 15.01
N TYR A 52 -12.21 -0.47 15.23
CA TYR A 52 -11.42 -0.23 16.43
C TYR A 52 -11.77 1.14 17.01
N GLY A 53 -12.38 1.17 18.20
CA GLY A 53 -12.92 2.39 18.77
C GLY A 53 -13.98 3.04 17.88
N LYS A 54 -13.72 4.27 17.44
CA LYS A 54 -14.59 5.03 16.52
C LYS A 54 -14.18 4.89 15.04
N ILE A 55 -13.09 4.20 14.75
CA ILE A 55 -12.55 4.01 13.41
C ILE A 55 -13.08 2.71 12.84
N GLU A 56 -13.81 2.78 11.73
CA GLU A 56 -14.12 1.63 10.89
C GLU A 56 -13.08 1.54 9.78
N TYR A 57 -12.67 0.34 9.40
CA TYR A 57 -11.67 0.17 8.37
C TYR A 57 -11.91 -1.09 7.52
N LEU A 58 -11.42 -1.02 6.30
CA LEU A 58 -11.40 -2.09 5.33
C LEU A 58 -9.96 -2.47 5.03
N LEU A 59 -9.69 -3.75 4.97
CA LEU A 59 -8.47 -4.33 4.39
C LEU A 59 -8.84 -4.94 3.06
N LEU A 60 -8.23 -4.49 1.95
CA LEU A 60 -8.69 -4.81 0.60
C LEU A 60 -7.55 -5.32 -0.29
N LYS A 61 -7.81 -6.42 -0.98
CA LYS A 61 -7.04 -6.92 -2.13
C LYS A 61 -7.83 -6.68 -3.41
N PRO A 62 -7.35 -5.86 -4.36
CA PRO A 62 -7.91 -5.83 -5.71
C PRO A 62 -7.92 -7.23 -6.33
N GLN A 63 -8.95 -7.54 -7.08
CA GLN A 63 -9.02 -8.74 -7.92
C GLN A 63 -8.97 -8.35 -9.40
N THR A 64 -8.40 -7.20 -9.68
CA THR A 64 -7.99 -6.73 -10.99
C THR A 64 -6.52 -7.05 -11.20
N PHE A 65 -6.04 -7.03 -12.46
CA PHE A 65 -4.61 -6.95 -12.69
C PHE A 65 -4.06 -5.59 -12.22
N MET A 66 -2.74 -5.54 -11.98
CA MET A 66 -2.05 -4.41 -11.37
C MET A 66 -2.39 -3.06 -12.03
N ASN A 67 -2.38 -2.99 -13.35
CA ASN A 67 -2.68 -1.78 -14.13
C ASN A 67 -4.15 -1.31 -14.05
N LEU A 68 -5.03 -2.08 -13.42
CA LEU A 68 -6.45 -1.75 -13.20
C LEU A 68 -6.80 -1.64 -11.70
N SER A 69 -5.79 -1.51 -10.82
CA SER A 69 -6.00 -1.41 -9.37
C SER A 69 -6.85 -0.19 -8.99
N GLY A 70 -6.81 0.86 -9.80
CA GLY A 70 -7.62 2.06 -9.60
C GLY A 70 -9.12 1.83 -9.71
N GLU A 71 -9.58 0.85 -10.52
CA GLU A 71 -11.01 0.49 -10.57
C GLU A 71 -11.51 -0.01 -9.21
N ALA A 72 -10.70 -0.85 -8.54
CA ALA A 72 -11.02 -1.38 -7.22
C ALA A 72 -11.00 -0.29 -6.14
N ALA A 73 -9.99 0.60 -6.18
CA ALA A 73 -9.86 1.73 -5.27
C ALA A 73 -11.06 2.68 -5.40
N LEU A 74 -11.38 3.14 -6.62
CA LEU A 74 -12.49 4.04 -6.89
C LEU A 74 -13.84 3.42 -6.49
N TYR A 75 -14.04 2.14 -6.83
CA TYR A 75 -15.26 1.43 -6.45
C TYR A 75 -15.47 1.43 -4.94
N MET A 76 -14.45 1.05 -4.16
CA MET A 76 -14.60 0.96 -2.71
C MET A 76 -14.64 2.32 -2.04
N ALA A 77 -13.84 3.28 -2.49
CA ALA A 77 -13.88 4.66 -1.98
C ALA A 77 -15.27 5.29 -2.18
N SER A 78 -15.84 5.16 -3.39
CA SER A 78 -17.18 5.69 -3.69
C SER A 78 -18.29 4.93 -2.95
N PHE A 79 -18.25 3.60 -2.94
CA PHE A 79 -19.28 2.76 -2.31
C PHE A 79 -19.34 2.95 -0.80
N MET A 80 -18.19 3.11 -0.14
CA MET A 80 -18.08 3.25 1.31
C MET A 80 -17.93 4.72 1.75
N LYS A 81 -17.91 5.66 0.80
CA LYS A 81 -17.72 7.11 1.04
C LYS A 81 -16.45 7.40 1.82
N ILE A 82 -15.33 6.81 1.37
CA ILE A 82 -14.00 6.98 1.97
C ILE A 82 -13.31 8.15 1.27
N ALA A 83 -12.79 9.11 2.02
CA ALA A 83 -11.99 10.20 1.47
C ALA A 83 -10.62 9.69 0.99
N VAL A 84 -10.01 10.38 0.02
CA VAL A 84 -8.74 9.90 -0.59
C VAL A 84 -7.60 9.89 0.43
N ASP A 85 -7.54 10.85 1.32
CA ASP A 85 -6.58 10.97 2.42
C ASP A 85 -6.75 9.91 3.53
N ASP A 86 -7.91 9.22 3.57
CA ASP A 86 -8.18 8.06 4.43
C ASP A 86 -7.78 6.71 3.78
N ILE A 87 -7.12 6.75 2.60
CA ILE A 87 -6.64 5.55 1.89
C ILE A 87 -5.15 5.34 2.18
N ILE A 88 -4.78 4.09 2.49
CA ILE A 88 -3.40 3.62 2.63
C ILE A 88 -3.16 2.55 1.55
N VAL A 89 -2.14 2.74 0.71
CA VAL A 89 -1.79 1.80 -0.36
C VAL A 89 -0.41 1.20 -0.10
N ILE A 90 -0.35 -0.13 -0.06
CA ILE A 90 0.87 -0.92 0.11
C ILE A 90 1.27 -1.48 -1.25
N TYR A 91 2.49 -1.21 -1.69
CA TYR A 91 2.97 -1.57 -3.02
C TYR A 91 4.47 -1.89 -3.03
N ASP A 92 4.97 -2.49 -4.11
CA ASP A 92 6.39 -2.75 -4.34
C ASP A 92 7.09 -1.54 -4.93
N ASP A 93 8.28 -1.20 -4.41
CA ASP A 93 9.08 -0.09 -4.89
C ASP A 93 10.49 -0.54 -5.29
N MET A 94 10.83 -0.35 -6.56
CA MET A 94 12.14 -0.71 -7.12
C MET A 94 13.25 0.27 -6.70
N ASN A 95 12.90 1.46 -6.23
CA ASN A 95 13.88 2.47 -5.81
C ASN A 95 14.34 2.26 -4.36
N ILE A 96 13.71 1.32 -3.65
CA ILE A 96 14.01 1.01 -2.24
C ILE A 96 14.73 -0.34 -2.20
N PRO A 97 15.85 -0.46 -1.47
CA PRO A 97 16.55 -1.74 -1.28
C PRO A 97 15.65 -2.81 -0.63
N VAL A 98 15.90 -4.08 -0.95
CA VAL A 98 15.17 -5.20 -0.33
C VAL A 98 15.50 -5.26 1.17
N GLY A 99 14.46 -5.25 2.00
CA GLY A 99 14.58 -5.22 3.46
C GLY A 99 14.42 -3.81 4.05
N GLU A 100 14.00 -2.86 3.23
CA GLU A 100 13.65 -1.49 3.64
C GLU A 100 12.24 -1.15 3.18
N PHE A 101 11.63 -0.13 3.79
CA PHE A 101 10.34 0.41 3.35
C PHE A 101 10.29 1.92 3.57
N LYS A 102 9.39 2.56 2.84
CA LYS A 102 9.13 4.00 2.96
C LYS A 102 7.65 4.25 3.19
N LEU A 103 7.35 5.13 4.14
CA LEU A 103 6.00 5.58 4.44
C LEU A 103 5.86 7.06 4.08
N VAL A 104 4.96 7.37 3.16
CA VAL A 104 4.59 8.74 2.78
C VAL A 104 3.13 8.96 3.16
N ILE A 105 2.89 9.83 4.12
CA ILE A 105 1.55 10.09 4.67
C ILE A 105 0.82 11.13 3.81
N ALA A 106 -0.47 10.92 3.55
CA ALA A 106 -1.34 11.90 2.90
C ALA A 106 -1.33 13.24 3.65
N LYS A 107 -1.27 14.36 2.91
CA LYS A 107 -1.29 15.70 3.49
C LYS A 107 -2.70 16.05 3.95
N ASN A 108 -2.82 16.55 5.17
CA ASN A 108 -4.07 17.12 5.69
C ASN A 108 -4.10 18.61 5.36
N ASP A 109 -5.01 19.01 4.47
CA ASP A 109 -5.34 20.38 4.09
C ASP A 109 -4.29 21.25 3.35
N ALA A 110 -4.83 22.12 2.48
CA ALA A 110 -4.13 23.03 1.57
C ALA A 110 -3.32 24.17 2.27
N ASN A 111 -3.08 24.09 3.57
CA ASN A 111 -2.39 25.13 4.35
C ASN A 111 -0.98 24.73 4.84
N ASP A 112 -0.50 23.53 4.53
CA ASP A 112 0.90 23.20 4.80
C ASP A 112 1.81 23.79 3.72
N ASN A 113 2.08 25.12 3.87
CA ASN A 113 3.19 25.81 3.19
C ASN A 113 4.54 25.41 3.80
N ASP A 114 4.68 24.16 4.25
CA ASP A 114 5.98 23.65 4.65
C ASP A 114 6.82 23.42 3.39
N ASN A 115 7.66 24.42 3.09
CA ASN A 115 8.85 24.33 2.25
C ASN A 115 9.90 23.39 2.89
N ASP A 116 9.46 22.28 3.49
CA ASP A 116 10.36 21.21 3.85
C ASP A 116 10.77 20.54 2.52
N ASN A 117 12.07 20.54 2.26
CA ASN A 117 12.77 19.88 1.16
C ASN A 117 12.33 18.41 1.04
N GLU A 118 11.07 18.17 0.60
CA GLU A 118 10.74 16.91 -0.02
C GLU A 118 11.59 16.90 -1.29
N GLU A 119 12.67 16.11 -1.26
CA GLU A 119 13.31 15.69 -2.51
C GLU A 119 12.15 15.36 -3.45
N LYS A 120 12.10 16.08 -4.58
CA LYS A 120 11.09 15.82 -5.61
C LYS A 120 11.27 14.37 -6.03
N GLU A 121 10.55 13.46 -5.34
CA GLU A 121 10.52 12.07 -5.75
C GLU A 121 10.12 12.10 -7.21
N GLY A 122 10.96 11.53 -8.05
CA GLY A 122 10.62 11.34 -9.45
C GLY A 122 9.31 10.55 -9.53
N PRO A 123 8.59 10.62 -10.64
CA PRO A 123 7.29 9.96 -10.77
C PRO A 123 7.42 8.48 -10.40
N ILE A 124 6.56 8.02 -9.49
CA ILE A 124 6.53 6.61 -9.08
C ILE A 124 6.20 5.76 -10.32
N LYS A 125 7.18 5.00 -10.79
CA LYS A 125 7.04 4.12 -11.95
C LYS A 125 6.36 2.81 -11.57
N HIS A 126 5.18 2.87 -10.98
CA HIS A 126 4.42 1.69 -10.57
C HIS A 126 3.00 1.73 -11.15
N ASN A 127 2.69 0.79 -12.04
CA ASN A 127 1.42 0.78 -12.80
C ASN A 127 0.18 0.79 -11.90
N GLY A 128 0.22 0.12 -10.75
CA GLY A 128 -0.90 0.11 -9.80
C GLY A 128 -1.11 1.46 -9.13
N ILE A 129 -0.04 2.14 -8.72
CA ILE A 129 -0.11 3.50 -8.15
C ILE A 129 -0.65 4.48 -9.19
N LYS A 130 -0.08 4.47 -10.40
CA LYS A 130 -0.57 5.29 -11.51
C LYS A 130 -2.06 5.07 -11.78
N SER A 131 -2.51 3.82 -11.84
CA SER A 131 -3.93 3.48 -12.03
C SER A 131 -4.82 4.04 -10.92
N ILE A 132 -4.36 4.03 -9.67
CA ILE A 132 -5.10 4.59 -8.52
C ILE A 132 -5.17 6.12 -8.63
N GLU A 133 -4.05 6.79 -8.91
CA GLU A 133 -3.99 8.26 -9.07
C GLU A 133 -4.93 8.74 -10.19
N GLU A 134 -4.92 8.07 -11.33
CA GLU A 134 -5.79 8.38 -12.47
C GLU A 134 -7.27 8.17 -12.13
N SER A 135 -7.61 7.08 -11.44
CA SER A 135 -8.99 6.75 -11.09
C SER A 135 -9.56 7.64 -9.99
N LEU A 136 -8.78 7.95 -8.97
CA LEU A 136 -9.18 8.83 -7.85
C LEU A 136 -9.02 10.31 -8.18
N LYS A 137 -8.34 10.65 -9.30
CA LYS A 137 -7.96 12.02 -9.70
C LYS A 137 -7.23 12.78 -8.60
N SER A 138 -6.41 12.06 -7.82
CA SER A 138 -5.65 12.59 -6.70
C SER A 138 -4.51 11.65 -6.36
N ASN A 139 -3.38 12.18 -5.92
CA ASN A 139 -2.25 11.45 -5.37
C ASN A 139 -2.12 11.60 -3.85
N ASN A 140 -3.10 12.27 -3.20
CA ASN A 140 -3.07 12.58 -1.77
C ASN A 140 -3.60 11.41 -0.93
N PHE A 141 -3.02 10.22 -1.09
CA PHE A 141 -3.24 9.06 -0.22
C PHE A 141 -1.92 8.61 0.40
N THR A 142 -2.01 7.95 1.55
CA THR A 142 -0.82 7.39 2.21
C THR A 142 -0.25 6.23 1.40
N ARG A 143 1.07 6.23 1.18
CA ARG A 143 1.80 5.21 0.42
C ARG A 143 2.80 4.49 1.31
N VAL A 144 2.82 3.17 1.22
CA VAL A 144 3.76 2.28 1.90
C VAL A 144 4.52 1.50 0.84
N GLY A 145 5.66 2.01 0.41
CA GLY A 145 6.54 1.38 -0.56
C GLY A 145 7.42 0.33 0.12
N ILE A 146 7.30 -0.92 -0.32
CA ILE A 146 8.13 -2.03 0.15
C ILE A 146 9.27 -2.24 -0.84
N GLY A 147 10.49 -2.15 -0.36
CA GLY A 147 11.68 -2.29 -1.19
C GLY A 147 11.79 -3.69 -1.81
N ILE A 148 11.87 -3.73 -3.14
CA ILE A 148 12.12 -4.95 -3.91
C ILE A 148 13.46 -4.91 -4.64
N GLY A 149 14.20 -3.78 -4.54
CA GLY A 149 15.42 -3.55 -5.28
C GLY A 149 15.18 -3.31 -6.77
N ALA A 150 16.26 -3.09 -7.51
CA ALA A 150 16.24 -2.82 -8.95
C ALA A 150 16.51 -4.10 -9.78
N PRO A 151 15.99 -4.17 -11.03
CA PRO A 151 16.37 -5.23 -11.96
C PRO A 151 17.85 -5.20 -12.28
N ALA A 152 18.42 -6.34 -12.64
CA ALA A 152 19.79 -6.42 -13.14
C ALA A 152 19.92 -5.64 -14.46
N GLU A 153 21.15 -5.26 -14.82
CA GLU A 153 21.41 -4.62 -16.09
C GLU A 153 20.92 -5.49 -17.26
N GLY A 154 20.11 -4.90 -18.14
CA GLY A 154 19.49 -5.59 -19.28
C GLY A 154 18.28 -6.45 -18.95
N GLN A 155 17.85 -6.53 -17.69
CA GLN A 155 16.64 -7.26 -17.33
C GLN A 155 15.40 -6.36 -17.53
N GLU A 156 14.39 -6.88 -18.22
CA GLU A 156 13.11 -6.19 -18.38
C GLU A 156 12.37 -6.02 -17.02
N ILE A 157 11.86 -4.82 -16.77
CA ILE A 157 11.17 -4.50 -15.52
C ILE A 157 9.98 -5.43 -15.27
N ALA A 158 9.21 -5.75 -16.33
CA ALA A 158 8.05 -6.63 -16.20
C ALA A 158 8.47 -8.04 -15.72
N ASP A 159 9.54 -8.60 -16.25
CA ASP A 159 10.07 -9.91 -15.85
C ASP A 159 10.58 -9.87 -14.40
N PHE A 160 11.23 -8.78 -14.01
CA PHE A 160 11.74 -8.61 -12.66
C PHE A 160 10.61 -8.60 -11.63
N VAL A 161 9.60 -7.74 -11.79
CA VAL A 161 8.50 -7.62 -10.81
C VAL A 161 7.61 -8.87 -10.77
N LEU A 162 7.51 -9.62 -11.87
CA LEU A 162 6.80 -10.90 -11.95
C LEU A 162 7.66 -12.10 -11.56
N SER A 163 8.90 -11.90 -11.13
CA SER A 163 9.74 -12.98 -10.62
C SER A 163 9.56 -13.14 -9.10
N PRO A 164 9.76 -14.36 -8.56
CA PRO A 164 9.68 -14.58 -7.12
C PRO A 164 10.91 -14.00 -6.39
N PHE A 165 10.75 -13.65 -5.12
CA PHE A 165 11.88 -13.34 -4.24
C PHE A 165 12.78 -14.56 -4.06
N THR A 166 14.10 -14.35 -4.03
CA THR A 166 15.07 -15.36 -3.59
C THR A 166 14.89 -15.70 -2.10
N LYS A 167 15.56 -16.73 -1.61
CA LYS A 167 15.51 -17.11 -0.17
C LYS A 167 16.01 -15.99 0.74
N ASP A 168 17.09 -15.32 0.34
CA ASP A 168 17.70 -14.24 1.14
C ASP A 168 16.82 -12.99 1.14
N GLU A 169 16.26 -12.63 -0.01
CA GLU A 169 15.31 -11.52 -0.11
C GLU A 169 14.05 -11.77 0.72
N ARG A 170 13.49 -12.99 0.68
CA ARG A 170 12.34 -13.35 1.55
C ARG A 170 12.66 -13.21 3.02
N LYS A 171 13.88 -13.55 3.44
CA LYS A 171 14.32 -13.35 4.82
C LYS A 171 14.32 -11.86 5.17
N LYS A 172 14.92 -11.01 4.33
CA LYS A 172 14.94 -9.55 4.53
C LYS A 172 13.53 -8.96 4.59
N ILE A 173 12.60 -9.35 3.69
CA ILE A 173 11.20 -8.92 3.75
C ILE A 173 10.53 -9.38 5.04
N LYS A 174 10.80 -10.61 5.50
CA LYS A 174 10.27 -11.12 6.77
C LYS A 174 10.78 -10.31 7.95
N ASP A 175 12.05 -9.93 7.96
CA ASP A 175 12.69 -9.21 9.07
C ASP A 175 12.07 -7.81 9.28
N ILE A 176 11.63 -7.14 8.20
CA ILE A 176 10.97 -5.81 8.30
C ILE A 176 9.44 -5.90 8.44
N THR A 177 8.85 -7.09 8.29
CA THR A 177 7.37 -7.22 8.20
C THR A 177 6.66 -6.65 9.42
N ASP A 178 7.16 -6.90 10.61
CA ASP A 178 6.51 -6.45 11.85
C ASP A 178 6.58 -4.91 11.97
N ASP A 179 7.69 -4.30 11.62
CA ASP A 179 7.86 -2.84 11.62
C ASP A 179 6.92 -2.17 10.61
N VAL A 180 6.80 -2.74 9.39
CA VAL A 180 5.86 -2.26 8.37
C VAL A 180 4.42 -2.35 8.86
N VAL A 181 4.03 -3.48 9.43
CA VAL A 181 2.67 -3.71 9.95
C VAL A 181 2.38 -2.74 11.10
N ASP A 182 3.34 -2.49 11.99
CA ASP A 182 3.19 -1.53 13.08
C ASP A 182 3.05 -0.10 12.57
N ALA A 183 3.85 0.29 11.58
CA ALA A 183 3.74 1.60 10.94
C ALA A 183 2.35 1.81 10.29
N ILE A 184 1.84 0.79 9.57
CA ILE A 184 0.50 0.83 8.97
C ILE A 184 -0.58 0.95 10.04
N CYS A 185 -0.52 0.13 11.10
CA CYS A 185 -1.48 0.19 12.21
C CYS A 185 -1.47 1.54 12.90
N LYS A 186 -0.29 2.13 13.09
CA LYS A 186 -0.15 3.47 13.66
C LYS A 186 -0.88 4.51 12.84
N VAL A 187 -0.65 4.58 11.52
CA VAL A 187 -1.36 5.51 10.62
C VAL A 187 -2.86 5.21 10.59
N LEU A 188 -3.24 3.94 10.60
CA LEU A 188 -4.64 3.53 10.57
C LEU A 188 -5.41 4.01 11.81
N PHE A 189 -4.80 3.93 12.99
CA PHE A 189 -5.47 4.20 14.27
C PHE A 189 -5.14 5.57 14.88
N GLU A 190 -4.08 6.23 14.44
CA GLU A 190 -3.88 7.63 14.81
C GLU A 190 -5.01 8.45 14.17
N SER A 191 -5.88 8.99 15.01
CA SER A 191 -6.80 10.04 14.59
C SER A 191 -5.96 11.22 14.10
N ASN A 192 -6.42 11.95 13.07
CA ASN A 192 -5.83 13.22 12.63
C ASN A 192 -5.87 14.28 13.75
N ASN A 193 -5.30 14.00 14.91
CA ASN A 193 -4.99 14.97 15.92
C ASN A 193 -3.78 15.76 15.43
N LYS A 194 -4.04 16.96 14.96
CA LYS A 194 -3.06 18.04 14.80
C LYS A 194 -2.08 17.99 15.99
N THR A 195 -0.82 17.73 15.71
CA THR A 195 0.36 17.74 16.58
C THR A 195 0.98 16.39 16.87
N SER A 196 1.88 15.95 16.00
CA SER A 196 3.22 15.52 16.41
C SER A 196 4.09 15.25 15.19
N LYS A 197 4.90 16.24 14.81
CA LYS A 197 6.09 16.07 13.98
C LYS A 197 7.01 15.08 14.69
N LYS A 198 7.15 13.85 14.18
CA LYS A 198 8.32 13.02 14.43
C LYS A 198 8.72 12.35 13.13
N LYS A 199 9.86 12.84 12.59
CA LYS A 199 10.64 12.13 11.57
C LYS A 199 11.01 10.76 12.12
N TYR A 200 10.72 9.73 11.36
CA TYR A 200 11.37 8.43 11.51
C TYR A 200 12.34 8.30 10.33
N LEU A 201 13.62 8.34 10.65
CA LEU A 201 14.73 7.87 9.83
C LEU A 201 14.75 6.36 9.89
#